data_b8940d878d47281bad63c1dc934d2338
#
_entry.id   b8940d878d47281bad63c1dc934d2338
#
_cell.length_a   1.000
_cell.length_b   1.000
_cell.length_c   1.000
_cell.angle_alpha   90.00
_cell.angle_beta   90.00
_cell.angle_gamma   90.00
#
_symmetry.space_group_name_H-M   'P 1'
#
loop_
_entity.id
_entity.type
_entity.pdbx_description
1 polymer ?
#
loop_
_entity_poly.entity_id
_entity_poly.type
_entity_poly.pdbx_seq_one_letter_code
_entity_poly.pdbx_strand_id
1 'polypeptide(L)'
;IEDVFVCTPNYLNNLQMRTQVSGLDLLNAGTLMLLDKANASRQFIDYFLEENHIHASNLIEITTMDLLIEFARTGLGIACVIKDFVADDLKSGLLVEIPTPQAIHPREIVFAWKKGRSSHRFLNAFIDFVS
;
A
#
# COMPACT_ATOMS: atom_id res chain seq x y z
N ILE A 1 6.54 5.46 10.06
CA ILE A 1 6.39 5.09 8.65
C ILE A 1 4.92 4.86 8.34
N GLU A 2 4.46 5.52 7.31
CA GLU A 2 3.07 5.42 6.92
C GLU A 2 2.99 4.95 5.47
N ASP A 3 2.15 3.96 5.21
CA ASP A 3 1.91 3.49 3.85
C ASP A 3 0.67 4.18 3.31
N VAL A 4 0.71 4.56 2.05
CA VAL A 4 -0.42 5.21 1.38
C VAL A 4 -0.57 4.64 -0.01
N PHE A 5 -1.77 4.78 -0.56
CA PHE A 5 -2.04 4.39 -1.94
C PHE A 5 -2.01 5.65 -2.79
N VAL A 6 -1.19 5.64 -3.84
CA VAL A 6 -1.03 6.81 -4.69
C VAL A 6 -1.10 6.43 -6.17
N CYS A 7 -1.47 7.39 -6.99
CA CYS A 7 -1.47 7.22 -8.44
C CYS A 7 -1.41 8.60 -9.07
N THR A 8 -1.26 8.65 -10.40
CA THR A 8 -1.29 9.94 -11.07
C THR A 8 -2.74 10.44 -11.15
N PRO A 9 -2.92 11.76 -11.21
CA PRO A 9 -4.27 12.30 -11.40
C PRO A 9 -4.96 11.78 -12.64
N ASN A 10 -4.22 11.59 -13.73
CA ASN A 10 -4.81 11.06 -14.96
C ASN A 10 -5.31 9.64 -14.77
N TYR A 11 -4.52 8.81 -14.12
CA TYR A 11 -4.95 7.45 -13.87
C TYR A 11 -6.22 7.43 -13.02
N LEU A 12 -6.26 8.26 -12.00
CA LEU A 12 -7.41 8.32 -11.11
C LEU A 12 -8.64 8.77 -11.86
N ASN A 13 -8.52 9.85 -12.64
CA ASN A 13 -9.66 10.35 -13.38
C ASN A 13 -10.21 9.33 -14.36
N ASN A 14 -9.32 8.68 -15.10
CA ASN A 14 -9.75 7.69 -16.09
C ASN A 14 -10.41 6.51 -15.41
N LEU A 15 -9.88 6.07 -14.27
CA LEU A 15 -10.45 4.96 -13.56
C LEU A 15 -11.85 5.32 -13.02
N GLN A 16 -11.98 6.49 -12.46
CA GLN A 16 -13.26 6.92 -11.92
C GLN A 16 -14.30 7.09 -13.02
N MET A 17 -13.92 7.64 -14.16
CA MET A 17 -14.84 7.80 -15.26
C MET A 17 -15.29 6.49 -15.84
N ARG A 18 -14.38 5.54 -15.90
CA ARG A 18 -14.67 4.25 -16.49
C ARG A 18 -15.50 3.36 -15.57
N THR A 19 -15.26 3.43 -14.27
CA THR A 19 -15.90 2.52 -13.32
C THR A 19 -16.96 3.17 -12.46
N GLN A 20 -16.89 4.49 -12.32
CA GLN A 20 -17.83 5.28 -11.50
C GLN A 20 -17.81 4.84 -10.04
N VAL A 21 -16.66 4.36 -9.55
CA VAL A 21 -16.50 4.02 -8.14
C VAL A 21 -15.55 5.03 -7.51
N SER A 22 -15.54 5.07 -6.19
CA SER A 22 -14.69 5.99 -5.46
C SER A 22 -14.18 5.31 -4.20
N GLY A 23 -13.27 5.99 -3.51
CA GLY A 23 -12.73 5.50 -2.26
C GLY A 23 -12.00 4.20 -2.45
N LEU A 24 -12.15 3.31 -1.48
CA LEU A 24 -11.44 2.03 -1.51
C LEU A 24 -11.89 1.11 -2.63
N ASP A 25 -13.07 1.35 -3.19
CA ASP A 25 -13.50 0.54 -4.32
C ASP A 25 -12.61 0.71 -5.53
N LEU A 26 -11.88 1.82 -5.59
CA LEU A 26 -10.91 2.01 -6.66
C LEU A 26 -9.82 0.95 -6.63
N LEU A 27 -9.49 0.46 -5.45
CA LEU A 27 -8.46 -0.57 -5.32
C LEU A 27 -8.92 -1.90 -5.88
N ASN A 28 -10.23 -2.15 -5.86
CA ASN A 28 -10.75 -3.36 -6.48
C ASN A 28 -10.81 -3.21 -7.99
N ALA A 29 -11.14 -2.03 -8.46
CA ALA A 29 -11.41 -1.81 -9.88
C ALA A 29 -10.16 -1.59 -10.70
N GLY A 30 -9.12 -1.05 -10.11
CA GLY A 30 -7.92 -0.68 -10.85
C GLY A 30 -6.81 -1.71 -10.75
N THR A 31 -5.67 -1.32 -11.29
CA THR A 31 -4.45 -2.11 -11.15
C THR A 31 -3.76 -1.70 -9.87
N LEU A 32 -3.53 -2.66 -8.98
CA LEU A 32 -2.88 -2.40 -7.72
C LEU A 32 -1.45 -2.90 -7.78
N MET A 33 -0.51 -2.06 -7.38
CA MET A 33 0.90 -2.39 -7.43
C MET A 33 1.44 -2.41 -6.00
N LEU A 34 2.05 -3.52 -5.62
CA LEU A 34 2.55 -3.73 -4.27
C LEU A 34 3.96 -4.30 -4.33
N LEU A 35 4.69 -4.13 -3.26
CA LEU A 35 5.93 -4.88 -3.12
C LEU A 35 5.60 -6.36 -3.04
N ASP A 36 6.52 -7.19 -3.48
CA ASP A 36 6.26 -8.62 -3.52
C ASP A 36 6.27 -9.21 -2.11
N LYS A 37 5.90 -10.47 -2.00
CA LYS A 37 5.69 -11.10 -0.70
C LYS A 37 6.98 -11.40 0.03
N ALA A 38 8.12 -11.28 -0.64
CA ALA A 38 9.39 -11.41 0.06
C ALA A 38 9.65 -10.21 0.96
N ASN A 39 8.91 -9.13 0.76
CA ASN A 39 9.07 -7.95 1.56
C ASN A 39 8.21 -8.06 2.81
N ALA A 40 8.83 -7.91 3.97
CA ALA A 40 8.11 -8.12 5.22
C ALA A 40 6.94 -7.16 5.40
N SER A 41 7.06 -5.95 4.87
CA SER A 41 5.99 -4.98 5.03
C SER A 41 4.75 -5.36 4.24
N ARG A 42 4.87 -6.26 3.27
CA ARG A 42 3.73 -6.68 2.49
C ARG A 42 2.64 -7.32 3.34
N GLN A 43 3.01 -7.94 4.46
CA GLN A 43 2.05 -8.55 5.33
C GLN A 43 1.06 -7.54 5.90
N PHE A 44 1.56 -6.35 6.24
CA PHE A 44 0.69 -5.32 6.80
C PHE A 44 -0.30 -4.83 5.75
N ILE A 45 0.17 -4.72 4.52
CA ILE A 45 -0.68 -4.28 3.42
C ILE A 45 -1.74 -5.34 3.13
N ASP A 46 -1.33 -6.59 3.08
CA ASP A 46 -2.28 -7.68 2.82
C ASP A 46 -3.36 -7.72 3.90
N TYR A 47 -2.97 -7.51 5.15
CA TYR A 47 -3.92 -7.51 6.23
C TYR A 47 -4.91 -6.35 6.07
N PHE A 48 -4.42 -5.17 5.71
CA PHE A 48 -5.29 -4.02 5.49
C PHE A 48 -6.29 -4.32 4.37
N LEU A 49 -5.82 -4.90 3.27
CA LEU A 49 -6.68 -5.20 2.15
C LEU A 49 -7.75 -6.18 2.55
N GLU A 50 -7.37 -7.21 3.30
CA GLU A 50 -8.33 -8.21 3.71
C GLU A 50 -9.35 -7.64 4.69
N GLU A 51 -8.90 -6.82 5.63
CA GLU A 51 -9.80 -6.22 6.59
C GLU A 51 -10.83 -5.32 5.93
N ASN A 52 -10.47 -4.73 4.82
CA ASN A 52 -11.36 -3.82 4.10
C ASN A 52 -12.04 -4.49 2.91
N HIS A 53 -11.93 -5.81 2.83
CA HIS A 53 -12.58 -6.60 1.77
C HIS A 53 -12.17 -6.15 0.38
N ILE A 54 -10.89 -5.83 0.20
CA ILE A 54 -10.37 -5.41 -1.07
C ILE A 54 -9.73 -6.59 -1.77
N HIS A 55 -10.21 -6.89 -2.97
CA HIS A 55 -9.68 -7.96 -3.80
C HIS A 55 -9.38 -7.37 -5.17
N ALA A 56 -8.13 -6.97 -5.37
CA ALA A 56 -7.76 -6.29 -6.59
C ALA A 56 -7.94 -7.22 -7.78
N SER A 57 -8.60 -6.70 -8.81
CA SER A 57 -8.77 -7.46 -10.04
C SER A 57 -7.45 -7.69 -10.74
N ASN A 58 -6.56 -6.74 -10.60
CA ASN A 58 -5.27 -6.75 -11.27
C ASN A 58 -4.21 -6.39 -10.26
N LEU A 59 -3.29 -7.30 -10.00
CA LEU A 59 -2.24 -7.08 -9.02
C LEU A 59 -0.88 -7.23 -9.69
N ILE A 60 -0.02 -6.24 -9.51
CA ILE A 60 1.35 -6.29 -9.98
C ILE A 60 2.26 -6.26 -8.77
N GLU A 61 3.19 -7.18 -8.72
CA GLU A 61 4.15 -7.25 -7.62
C GLU A 61 5.51 -6.78 -8.09
N ILE A 62 6.12 -5.92 -7.31
CA ILE A 62 7.36 -5.26 -7.68
C ILE A 62 8.36 -5.44 -6.56
N THR A 63 9.63 -5.57 -6.88
CA THR A 63 10.62 -6.01 -5.90
C THR A 63 11.18 -4.89 -5.04
N THR A 64 11.19 -3.65 -5.50
CA THR A 64 11.77 -2.55 -4.73
C THR A 64 10.85 -1.37 -4.66
N MET A 65 10.98 -0.60 -3.59
CA MET A 65 10.18 0.60 -3.40
C MET A 65 10.48 1.64 -4.48
N ASP A 66 11.75 1.80 -4.85
CA ASP A 66 12.11 2.77 -5.88
C ASP A 66 11.41 2.47 -7.19
N LEU A 67 11.41 1.21 -7.59
CA LEU A 67 10.78 0.83 -8.84
C LEU A 67 9.26 0.99 -8.74
N LEU A 68 8.71 0.66 -7.60
CA LEU A 68 7.27 0.79 -7.38
C LEU A 68 6.84 2.25 -7.53
N ILE A 69 7.61 3.17 -6.97
CA ILE A 69 7.31 4.59 -7.09
C ILE A 69 7.43 5.05 -8.54
N GLU A 70 8.45 4.57 -9.25
CA GLU A 70 8.60 4.93 -10.65
C GLU A 70 7.41 4.47 -11.47
N PHE A 71 6.95 3.27 -11.23
CA PHE A 71 5.77 2.79 -11.95
C PHE A 71 4.54 3.62 -11.62
N ALA A 72 4.42 4.06 -10.36
CA ALA A 72 3.30 4.93 -10.01
C ALA A 72 3.35 6.24 -10.80
N ARG A 73 4.54 6.78 -10.95
CA ARG A 73 4.72 8.04 -11.67
C ARG A 73 4.39 7.93 -13.15
N THR A 74 4.50 6.74 -13.71
CA THR A 74 4.17 6.55 -15.12
C THR A 74 2.69 6.35 -15.37
N GLY A 75 1.89 6.25 -14.30
CA GLY A 75 0.45 6.08 -14.49
C GLY A 75 0.02 4.66 -14.76
N LEU A 76 0.82 3.68 -14.36
CA LEU A 76 0.47 2.29 -14.61
C LEU A 76 -0.61 1.75 -13.67
N GLY A 77 -0.80 2.37 -12.51
CA GLY A 77 -1.77 1.87 -11.57
C GLY A 77 -1.69 2.60 -10.25
N ILE A 78 -2.29 1.99 -9.24
CA ILE A 78 -2.29 2.52 -7.88
C ILE A 78 -1.23 1.77 -7.09
N ALA A 79 -0.28 2.50 -6.53
CA ALA A 79 0.83 1.90 -5.80
C ALA A 79 0.69 2.15 -4.31
N CYS A 80 1.04 1.15 -3.52
CA CYS A 80 1.12 1.32 -2.07
C CYS A 80 2.58 1.60 -1.73
N VAL A 81 2.84 2.79 -1.23
CA VAL A 81 4.21 3.25 -1.03
C VAL A 81 4.34 3.94 0.32
N ILE A 82 5.57 4.12 0.76
CA ILE A 82 5.85 4.85 1.99
C ILE A 82 5.67 6.33 1.68
N LYS A 83 4.83 6.98 2.46
CA LYS A 83 4.40 8.35 2.18
C LYS A 83 5.57 9.33 2.12
N ASP A 84 6.53 9.17 3.01
CA ASP A 84 7.66 10.10 3.04
C ASP A 84 8.44 10.10 1.74
N PHE A 85 8.47 8.97 1.05
CA PHE A 85 9.23 8.86 -0.18
C PHE A 85 8.55 9.54 -1.35
N VAL A 86 7.29 9.86 -1.24
CA VAL A 86 6.54 10.53 -2.31
C VAL A 86 6.01 11.89 -1.84
N ALA A 87 6.57 12.42 -0.75
CA ALA A 87 6.08 13.67 -0.20
C ALA A 87 6.14 14.80 -1.24
N ASP A 88 7.22 14.89 -1.99
CA ASP A 88 7.35 15.93 -3.02
C ASP A 88 6.37 15.71 -4.15
N ASP A 89 6.14 14.47 -4.52
CA ASP A 89 5.18 14.16 -5.58
C ASP A 89 3.76 14.52 -5.18
N LEU A 90 3.42 14.30 -3.92
CA LEU A 90 2.10 14.67 -3.43
C LEU A 90 1.96 16.17 -3.36
N LYS A 91 3.03 16.85 -2.95
CA LYS A 91 2.98 18.29 -2.83
C LYS A 91 2.88 18.97 -4.19
N SER A 92 3.56 18.44 -5.18
CA SER A 92 3.55 19.02 -6.51
C SER A 92 2.33 18.63 -7.33
N GLY A 93 1.60 17.60 -6.89
CA GLY A 93 0.46 17.12 -7.63
C GLY A 93 0.78 16.09 -8.68
N LEU A 94 2.04 15.66 -8.77
CA LEU A 94 2.41 14.61 -9.70
C LEU A 94 1.70 13.30 -9.33
N LEU A 95 1.59 13.04 -8.04
CA LEU A 95 0.83 11.91 -7.53
C LEU A 95 -0.25 12.43 -6.61
N VAL A 96 -1.34 11.70 -6.51
CA VAL A 96 -2.42 11.99 -5.56
C VAL A 96 -2.64 10.76 -4.70
N GLU A 97 -3.04 11.02 -3.48
CA GLU A 97 -3.30 9.94 -2.53
C GLU A 97 -4.76 9.54 -2.59
N ILE A 98 -5.03 8.25 -2.56
CA ILE A 98 -6.39 7.76 -2.44
C ILE A 98 -6.72 7.70 -0.97
N PRO A 99 -7.70 8.47 -0.50
CA PRO A 99 -8.02 8.50 0.93
C PRO A 99 -8.54 7.15 1.39
N THR A 100 -8.18 6.77 2.59
CA THR A 100 -8.68 5.55 3.19
C THR A 100 -9.44 5.91 4.46
N PRO A 101 -10.46 5.13 4.82
CA PRO A 101 -11.25 5.45 6.02
C PRO A 101 -10.43 5.39 7.28
N GLN A 102 -9.39 4.58 7.27
CA GLN A 102 -8.46 4.55 8.37
C GLN A 102 -7.10 4.28 7.79
N ALA A 103 -6.09 4.74 8.47
CA ALA A 103 -4.73 4.57 7.98
C ALA A 103 -4.37 3.10 7.95
N ILE A 104 -3.54 2.74 6.99
CA ILE A 104 -2.84 1.48 7.07
C ILE A 104 -1.95 1.63 8.29
N HIS A 105 -1.95 0.62 9.13
CA HIS A 105 -1.22 0.71 10.40
C HIS A 105 0.17 1.23 10.17
N PRO A 106 0.59 2.26 10.91
CA PRO A 106 1.97 2.70 10.80
C PRO A 106 2.86 1.56 11.22
N ARG A 107 3.87 1.30 10.45
CA ARG A 107 4.79 0.25 10.79
C ARG A 107 5.76 0.78 11.78
N GLU A 108 5.65 0.33 13.01
CA GLU A 108 6.61 0.64 14.03
C GLU A 108 7.51 -0.52 14.16
N ILE A 109 8.73 -0.27 14.45
CA ILE A 109 9.63 -1.32 14.75
C ILE A 109 9.45 -1.61 16.19
N VAL A 110 8.53 -2.49 16.49
CA VAL A 110 8.23 -2.85 17.83
C VAL A 110 8.51 -4.30 18.00
N PHE A 111 9.30 -4.64 18.94
CA PHE A 111 9.58 -5.99 19.17
C PHE A 111 8.89 -6.38 20.37
N ALA A 112 7.72 -6.23 20.31
CA ALA A 112 7.02 -6.56 21.42
C ALA A 112 6.88 -7.94 21.48
N TRP A 113 6.96 -8.17 21.81
CA TRP A 113 6.62 -9.15 21.80
C TRP A 113 6.27 -9.52 22.78
N LYS A 114 5.75 -9.67 22.92
CA LYS A 114 5.36 -9.95 23.65
C LYS A 114 5.50 -10.92 24.15
N LYS A 115 5.75 -11.12 24.79
CA LYS A 115 5.99 -11.81 25.19
C LYS A 115 5.50 -12.77 25.45
N GLY A 116 5.43 -13.36 25.22
CA GLY A 116 5.12 -14.09 25.05
C GLY A 116 4.44 -14.63 24.74
N ARG A 117 4.21 -14.51 24.27
CA ARG A 117 3.88 -14.61 23.65
C ARG A 117 3.45 -15.03 22.93
N SER A 118 3.18 -15.06 22.65
CA SER A 118 3.07 -15.16 21.87
C SER A 118 3.01 -15.14 21.17
N SER A 119 2.85 -14.68 21.03
CA SER A 119 3.14 -14.37 20.25
C SER A 119 3.70 -14.74 19.76
N HIS A 120 3.82 -15.04 19.67
CA HIS A 120 4.59 -15.10 19.02
C HIS A 120 4.48 -15.51 17.89
N ARG A 121 3.48 -15.84 17.42
CA ARG A 121 3.41 -15.95 16.31
C ARG A 121 3.21 -14.82 15.56
N PHE A 122 2.33 -14.08 15.79
CA PHE A 122 2.34 -12.82 15.20
C PHE A 122 3.59 -12.14 15.46
N LEU A 123 4.02 -12.30 16.61
CA LEU A 123 5.23 -11.72 16.92
C LEU A 123 6.32 -12.27 16.12
N ASN A 124 6.23 -13.47 15.74
CA ASN A 124 7.23 -14.00 14.88
C ASN A 124 7.16 -13.39 13.54
N ALA A 125 6.00 -13.24 13.00
CA ALA A 125 5.92 -12.55 11.77
C ALA A 125 6.41 -11.17 11.92
N PHE A 126 6.19 -10.58 13.04
CA PHE A 126 6.58 -9.28 13.28
C PHE A 126 7.99 -9.14 13.60
N ILE A 127 8.50 -9.99 14.41
CA ILE A 127 9.87 -9.98 14.72
C ILE A 127 10.69 -10.35 13.56
N ASP A 128 10.21 -11.20 12.74
CA ASP A 128 10.92 -11.54 11.57
C ASP A 128 11.07 -10.40 10.67
N PHE A 129 10.14 -9.51 10.66
CA PHE A 129 10.34 -8.44 9.83
C PHE A 129 10.99 -7.35 10.52
N VAL A 130 10.95 -7.32 11.77
CA VAL A 130 11.67 -6.33 12.45
C VAL A 130 12.89 -6.91 12.90
N SER A 131 12.90 -8.08 13.00
CA SER A 131 14.11 -8.70 13.49
C SER A 131 14.73 -9.33 12.35
#